data_e80868b431eaee287658bbea640f1384
#
_entry.id   e80868b431eaee287658bbea640f1384
#
_cell.length_a   1.000
_cell.length_b   1.000
_cell.length_c   1.000
_cell.angle_alpha   90.00
_cell.angle_beta   90.00
_cell.angle_gamma   90.00
#
_symmetry.space_group_name_H-M   'P 1'
#
loop_
_entity.id
_entity.type
_entity.pdbx_description
1 polymer ?
#
loop_
_entity_poly.entity_id
_entity_poly.type
_entity_poly.pdbx_seq_one_letter_code
_entity_poly.pdbx_strand_id
1 'polypeptide(L)'
;MAENQTCVEADLPLQIRVSVGSAIVLGLLEGKLNAEPTTAYFMTYKAGKCTANCGFCPQARSSRSKAELLSRVTWPTVPTSNVLQKLENTTENSKITRVCIQALNYPDVFTHLTALIKAIKQHAKVPVSVSCQPLNTENIRCLAEAGAERIGIAIDAATEKLFSQVKGTNANGPYTWENQFKKLSEATEIFGRGKVSTHIIIGLGETENDAVSLIQRCVDIAVTPALFAFTPVRGTKLETKPQPPIESYRRIQLARYLIVHGHARSEDMHFNSVGCLTNYGVDKETLEWIVETGNPFLTSGCPNCNRPFYNEKPSGPIYNYPRTIRQAEKAEIKQQLCLKTNR
;
A
#
# COMPACT_ATOMS: atom_id res chain seq x y z
N MET A 1 -14.46 23.16 27.50
CA MET A 1 -13.03 23.53 27.32
C MET A 1 -12.35 22.26 26.86
N ALA A 2 -12.03 22.17 25.55
CA ALA A 2 -11.28 21.04 25.01
C ALA A 2 -9.80 21.27 25.40
N GLU A 3 -9.26 20.38 26.20
CA GLU A 3 -7.83 20.33 26.49
C GLU A 3 -7.08 20.16 25.15
N ASN A 4 -6.31 21.18 24.79
CA ASN A 4 -5.30 21.08 23.75
C ASN A 4 -4.26 20.03 24.21
N GLN A 5 -4.45 18.77 23.84
CA GLN A 5 -3.38 17.78 23.90
C GLN A 5 -2.33 18.17 22.87
N THR A 6 -1.38 18.98 23.30
CA THR A 6 -0.14 19.26 22.56
C THR A 6 0.51 17.95 22.19
N CYS A 7 0.98 17.83 20.92
CA CYS A 7 1.77 16.69 20.45
C CYS A 7 2.98 16.51 21.40
N VAL A 8 2.92 15.48 22.25
CA VAL A 8 3.92 15.24 23.30
C VAL A 8 5.32 15.10 22.66
N GLU A 9 6.33 15.72 23.27
CA GLU A 9 7.73 15.42 22.96
C GLU A 9 7.99 13.95 23.26
N ALA A 10 8.26 13.18 22.20
CA ALA A 10 8.27 11.75 22.23
C ALA A 10 9.68 11.21 22.10
N ASP A 11 10.02 10.21 22.89
CA ASP A 11 11.27 9.47 22.76
C ASP A 11 11.31 8.72 21.43
N LEU A 12 12.41 8.90 20.69
CA LEU A 12 12.66 8.17 19.46
C LEU A 12 12.76 6.67 19.77
N PRO A 13 12.01 5.78 19.09
CA PRO A 13 12.13 4.36 19.34
C PRO A 13 13.55 3.87 19.03
N LEU A 14 14.13 3.09 19.96
CA LEU A 14 15.50 2.57 19.83
C LEU A 14 15.69 1.70 18.59
N GLN A 15 14.64 1.03 18.14
CA GLN A 15 14.68 0.11 17.01
C GLN A 15 13.47 0.31 16.10
N ILE A 16 13.70 0.12 14.80
CA ILE A 16 12.67 0.00 13.77
C ILE A 16 12.95 -1.23 12.91
N ARG A 17 11.98 -1.60 12.09
CA ARG A 17 12.18 -2.61 11.05
C ARG A 17 12.39 -1.93 9.71
N VAL A 18 13.25 -2.52 8.89
CA VAL A 18 13.56 -2.04 7.53
C VAL A 18 13.28 -3.19 6.56
N SER A 19 12.54 -2.95 5.46
CA SER A 19 12.37 -4.00 4.45
C SER A 19 13.71 -4.45 3.90
N VAL A 20 13.88 -5.74 3.63
CA VAL A 20 15.17 -6.28 3.15
C VAL A 20 15.72 -5.53 1.93
N GLY A 21 14.87 -5.15 0.97
CA GLY A 21 15.29 -4.36 -0.19
C GLY A 21 15.80 -2.98 0.18
N SER A 22 15.12 -2.29 1.11
CA SER A 22 15.57 -1.00 1.62
C SER A 22 16.85 -1.12 2.45
N ALA A 23 16.98 -2.18 3.24
CA ALA A 23 18.19 -2.44 4.03
C ALA A 23 19.43 -2.63 3.13
N ILE A 24 19.28 -3.30 1.99
CA ILE A 24 20.36 -3.47 1.00
C ILE A 24 20.73 -2.14 0.36
N VAL A 25 19.75 -1.36 -0.12
CA VAL A 25 20.01 -0.06 -0.78
C VAL A 25 20.63 0.96 0.18
N LEU A 26 20.25 0.91 1.46
CA LEU A 26 20.83 1.76 2.51
C LEU A 26 22.21 1.27 3.01
N GLY A 27 22.70 0.12 2.52
CA GLY A 27 23.96 -0.45 2.99
C GLY A 27 23.92 -0.94 4.44
N LEU A 28 22.72 -1.34 4.92
CA LEU A 28 22.52 -1.98 6.22
C LEU A 28 22.68 -3.51 6.12
N LEU A 29 22.49 -4.06 4.93
CA LEU A 29 22.67 -5.47 4.59
C LEU A 29 23.36 -5.59 3.23
N GLU A 30 24.13 -6.65 3.05
CA GLU A 30 24.67 -7.05 1.75
C GLU A 30 23.63 -7.87 0.97
N GLY A 31 23.58 -7.68 -0.35
CA GLY A 31 22.67 -8.43 -1.20
C GLY A 31 22.60 -7.90 -2.63
N LYS A 32 21.94 -8.68 -3.51
CA LYS A 32 21.63 -8.28 -4.90
C LYS A 32 20.11 -8.20 -5.07
N LEU A 33 19.67 -7.19 -5.80
CA LEU A 33 18.26 -6.93 -6.06
C LEU A 33 17.97 -7.01 -7.56
N ASN A 34 16.87 -7.67 -7.93
CA ASN A 34 16.37 -7.66 -9.31
C ASN A 34 15.73 -6.31 -9.69
N ALA A 35 15.26 -5.57 -8.71
CA ALA A 35 14.84 -4.18 -8.83
C ALA A 35 15.08 -3.49 -7.49
N GLU A 36 15.72 -2.34 -7.53
CA GLU A 36 15.97 -1.53 -6.35
C GLU A 36 14.72 -0.72 -5.97
N PRO A 37 14.36 -0.63 -4.68
CA PRO A 37 13.31 0.26 -4.25
C PRO A 37 13.71 1.72 -4.42
N THR A 38 12.77 2.52 -4.92
CA THR A 38 12.87 3.99 -4.98
C THR A 38 12.36 4.68 -3.73
N THR A 39 11.77 3.91 -2.82
CA THR A 39 11.30 4.32 -1.51
C THR A 39 11.97 3.49 -0.44
N ALA A 40 12.53 4.12 0.59
CA ALA A 40 12.99 3.42 1.78
C ALA A 40 11.77 3.05 2.64
N TYR A 41 11.54 1.74 2.82
CA TYR A 41 10.39 1.23 3.58
C TYR A 41 10.82 0.86 4.98
N PHE A 42 10.30 1.58 5.95
CA PHE A 42 10.47 1.35 7.39
C PHE A 42 9.16 0.85 8.00
N MET A 43 9.24 0.19 9.13
CA MET A 43 8.09 -0.23 9.91
C MET A 43 8.37 0.00 11.40
N THR A 44 7.38 0.50 12.13
CA THR A 44 7.50 0.61 13.58
C THR A 44 7.79 -0.76 14.20
N TYR A 45 8.57 -0.77 15.26
CA TYR A 45 8.92 -1.99 15.99
C TYR A 45 8.14 -2.09 17.30
N LYS A 46 7.65 -3.28 17.57
CA LYS A 46 7.15 -3.70 18.86
C LYS A 46 7.55 -5.15 19.10
N ALA A 47 7.97 -5.48 20.32
CA ALA A 47 8.12 -6.88 20.72
C ALA A 47 6.77 -7.59 20.64
N GLY A 48 6.73 -8.73 19.97
CA GLY A 48 5.48 -9.48 19.71
C GLY A 48 4.76 -9.07 18.43
N LYS A 49 3.44 -9.07 18.46
CA LYS A 49 2.54 -8.86 17.31
C LYS A 49 1.76 -7.54 17.41
N CYS A 50 1.22 -7.09 16.28
CA CYS A 50 0.25 -6.00 16.20
C CYS A 50 -0.99 -6.29 17.07
N THR A 51 -1.61 -5.26 17.63
CA THR A 51 -2.87 -5.42 18.39
C THR A 51 -4.07 -5.68 17.49
N ALA A 52 -3.97 -5.37 16.18
CA ALA A 52 -4.99 -5.72 15.20
C ALA A 52 -4.93 -7.20 14.79
N ASN A 53 -5.99 -7.68 14.12
CA ASN A 53 -6.15 -9.10 13.78
C ASN A 53 -6.52 -9.35 12.32
N CYS A 54 -5.88 -8.63 11.39
CA CYS A 54 -6.15 -8.78 9.96
C CYS A 54 -5.79 -10.19 9.47
N GLY A 55 -6.76 -10.91 8.92
CA GLY A 55 -6.63 -12.35 8.58
C GLY A 55 -5.56 -12.68 7.54
N PHE A 56 -5.15 -11.71 6.74
CA PHE A 56 -4.10 -11.83 5.72
C PHE A 56 -2.70 -11.45 6.23
N CYS A 57 -2.60 -10.84 7.43
CA CYS A 57 -1.38 -10.18 7.86
C CYS A 57 -0.52 -11.08 8.76
N PRO A 58 0.77 -11.28 8.45
CA PRO A 58 1.68 -12.01 9.33
C PRO A 58 1.90 -11.31 10.67
N GLN A 59 1.66 -10.00 10.76
CA GLN A 59 1.74 -9.22 12.00
C GLN A 59 0.48 -9.30 12.87
N ALA A 60 -0.60 -9.93 12.39
CA ALA A 60 -1.85 -10.03 13.13
C ALA A 60 -1.66 -10.71 14.50
N ARG A 61 -2.43 -10.27 15.50
CA ARG A 61 -2.34 -10.75 16.89
C ARG A 61 -2.41 -12.27 17.00
N SER A 62 -3.29 -12.91 16.23
CA SER A 62 -3.48 -14.36 16.23
C SER A 62 -2.62 -15.10 15.21
N SER A 63 -1.84 -14.41 14.39
CA SER A 63 -0.99 -15.04 13.38
C SER A 63 0.15 -15.84 14.02
N ARG A 64 0.38 -17.04 13.51
CA ARG A 64 1.52 -17.91 13.85
C ARG A 64 2.71 -17.70 12.91
N SER A 65 2.59 -16.77 11.97
CA SER A 65 3.67 -16.40 11.06
C SER A 65 4.83 -15.73 11.78
N LYS A 66 6.00 -15.67 11.14
CA LYS A 66 7.18 -14.96 11.68
C LYS A 66 6.87 -13.47 11.86
N ALA A 67 7.28 -12.92 13.01
CA ALA A 67 7.07 -11.50 13.32
C ALA A 67 7.88 -10.53 12.45
N GLU A 68 8.86 -11.03 11.70
CA GLU A 68 9.69 -10.27 10.78
C GLU A 68 9.03 -10.05 9.40
N LEU A 69 7.90 -10.71 9.12
CA LEU A 69 7.25 -10.64 7.82
C LEU A 69 6.20 -9.54 7.78
N LEU A 70 6.15 -8.80 6.67
CA LEU A 70 4.99 -8.05 6.24
C LEU A 70 4.69 -8.45 4.78
N SER A 71 3.51 -9.03 4.51
CA SER A 71 3.28 -9.85 3.33
C SER A 71 4.38 -10.93 3.24
N ARG A 72 4.96 -11.17 2.07
CA ARG A 72 6.07 -12.13 1.88
C ARG A 72 7.47 -11.54 2.10
N VAL A 73 7.57 -10.26 2.40
CA VAL A 73 8.85 -9.55 2.55
C VAL A 73 9.33 -9.64 4.00
N THR A 74 10.62 -9.89 4.18
CA THR A 74 11.29 -9.87 5.48
C THR A 74 11.68 -8.45 5.86
N TRP A 75 11.49 -8.11 7.14
CA TRP A 75 11.78 -6.80 7.71
C TRP A 75 12.65 -6.99 8.96
N PRO A 76 13.97 -7.09 8.81
CA PRO A 76 14.90 -7.16 9.94
C PRO A 76 14.76 -5.95 10.84
N THR A 77 14.98 -6.17 12.14
CA THR A 77 15.06 -5.11 13.15
C THR A 77 16.44 -4.50 13.14
N VAL A 78 16.51 -3.17 13.15
CA VAL A 78 17.75 -2.40 13.08
C VAL A 78 17.70 -1.26 14.10
N PRO A 79 18.81 -0.89 14.78
CA PRO A 79 18.86 0.32 15.59
C PRO A 79 18.46 1.56 14.79
N THR A 80 17.58 2.39 15.33
CA THR A 80 17.07 3.58 14.64
C THR A 80 18.19 4.54 14.26
N SER A 81 19.19 4.73 15.15
CA SER A 81 20.35 5.57 14.89
C SER A 81 21.13 5.14 13.63
N ASN A 82 21.33 3.83 13.46
CA ASN A 82 22.03 3.30 12.29
C ASN A 82 21.25 3.58 10.98
N VAL A 83 19.92 3.46 11.03
CA VAL A 83 19.06 3.75 9.86
C VAL A 83 19.13 5.22 9.50
N LEU A 84 19.05 6.14 10.48
CA LEU A 84 19.12 7.58 10.27
C LEU A 84 20.46 7.99 9.68
N GLN A 85 21.57 7.50 10.24
CA GLN A 85 22.93 7.75 9.73
C GLN A 85 23.10 7.28 8.29
N LYS A 86 22.60 6.08 7.95
CA LYS A 86 22.68 5.55 6.58
C LYS A 86 21.78 6.32 5.63
N LEU A 87 20.62 6.75 6.09
CA LEU A 87 19.70 7.55 5.29
C LEU A 87 20.31 8.90 4.90
N GLU A 88 20.99 9.58 5.82
CA GLU A 88 21.70 10.83 5.59
C GLU A 88 22.76 10.69 4.48
N ASN A 89 23.57 9.66 4.56
CA ASN A 89 24.65 9.40 3.60
C ASN A 89 24.15 8.93 2.21
N THR A 90 22.91 8.44 2.14
CA THR A 90 22.41 7.79 0.92
C THR A 90 21.63 8.75 0.01
N THR A 91 21.05 9.85 0.56
CA THR A 91 20.14 10.73 -0.17
C THR A 91 20.79 11.56 -1.27
N GLU A 92 22.10 11.78 -1.25
CA GLU A 92 22.78 12.60 -2.27
C GLU A 92 23.10 11.82 -3.56
N ASN A 93 23.27 10.49 -3.49
CA ASN A 93 23.65 9.63 -4.63
C ASN A 93 22.74 8.42 -4.86
N SER A 94 21.65 8.28 -4.12
CA SER A 94 20.80 7.09 -4.19
C SER A 94 19.53 7.31 -5.01
N LYS A 95 18.96 6.20 -5.48
CA LYS A 95 17.63 6.18 -6.11
C LYS A 95 16.47 6.38 -5.13
N ILE A 96 16.75 6.50 -3.82
CA ILE A 96 15.72 6.71 -2.81
C ILE A 96 15.19 8.14 -2.91
N THR A 97 13.94 8.28 -3.30
CA THR A 97 13.25 9.56 -3.47
C THR A 97 12.20 9.81 -2.40
N ARG A 98 12.00 8.88 -1.47
CA ARG A 98 10.96 8.93 -0.43
C ARG A 98 11.27 7.97 0.71
N VAL A 99 10.81 8.27 1.90
CA VAL A 99 10.66 7.31 3.01
C VAL A 99 9.19 6.97 3.20
N CYS A 100 8.86 5.71 3.45
CA CYS A 100 7.52 5.25 3.80
C CYS A 100 7.56 4.45 5.10
N ILE A 101 6.86 4.92 6.14
CA ILE A 101 6.77 4.26 7.44
C ILE A 101 5.47 3.46 7.50
N GLN A 102 5.57 2.14 7.69
CA GLN A 102 4.44 1.25 7.95
C GLN A 102 4.25 1.14 9.46
N ALA A 103 3.04 1.37 9.95
CA ALA A 103 2.75 1.29 11.37
C ALA A 103 2.12 -0.04 11.78
N LEU A 104 2.68 -0.68 12.79
CA LEU A 104 1.99 -1.69 13.58
C LEU A 104 1.10 -0.98 14.60
N ASN A 105 -0.03 -1.58 14.98
CA ASN A 105 -0.84 -1.03 16.06
C ASN A 105 -0.34 -1.49 17.42
N TYR A 106 -0.06 -0.53 18.29
CA TYR A 106 0.24 -0.68 19.72
C TYR A 106 0.00 0.68 20.41
N PRO A 107 -0.10 0.77 21.74
CA PRO A 107 -0.51 2.01 22.44
C PRO A 107 0.29 3.25 22.03
N ASP A 108 1.61 3.17 21.99
CA ASP A 108 2.51 4.33 21.78
C ASP A 108 2.85 4.59 20.30
N VAL A 109 2.15 3.96 19.35
CA VAL A 109 2.53 3.99 17.93
C VAL A 109 2.55 5.41 17.35
N PHE A 110 1.59 6.28 17.72
CA PHE A 110 1.53 7.64 17.16
C PHE A 110 2.62 8.55 17.74
N THR A 111 2.97 8.35 19.00
CA THR A 111 4.13 8.98 19.64
C THR A 111 5.42 8.61 18.91
N HIS A 112 5.64 7.31 18.68
CA HIS A 112 6.81 6.83 17.94
C HIS A 112 6.82 7.27 16.48
N LEU A 113 5.67 7.31 15.79
CA LEU A 113 5.58 7.79 14.42
C LEU A 113 5.96 9.27 14.31
N THR A 114 5.44 10.10 15.22
CA THR A 114 5.74 11.53 15.28
C THR A 114 7.24 11.78 15.47
N ALA A 115 7.87 11.07 16.43
CA ALA A 115 9.29 11.16 16.67
C ALA A 115 10.13 10.68 15.46
N LEU A 116 9.75 9.56 14.85
CA LEU A 116 10.44 9.02 13.66
C LEU A 116 10.35 9.98 12.46
N ILE A 117 9.19 10.58 12.21
CA ILE A 117 9.02 11.55 11.11
C ILE A 117 9.94 12.75 11.33
N LYS A 118 9.92 13.34 12.54
CA LYS A 118 10.79 14.48 12.90
C LYS A 118 12.27 14.14 12.72
N ALA A 119 12.71 12.98 13.24
CA ALA A 119 14.10 12.53 13.12
C ALA A 119 14.50 12.31 11.64
N ILE A 120 13.66 11.66 10.84
CA ILE A 120 13.94 11.47 9.41
C ILE A 120 14.07 12.81 8.69
N LYS A 121 13.20 13.78 8.98
CA LYS A 121 13.24 15.13 8.38
C LYS A 121 14.48 15.93 8.76
N GLN A 122 15.08 15.66 9.93
CA GLN A 122 16.35 16.26 10.35
C GLN A 122 17.56 15.66 9.60
N HIS A 123 17.52 14.34 9.30
CA HIS A 123 18.63 13.63 8.68
C HIS A 123 18.56 13.54 7.15
N ALA A 124 17.39 13.74 6.54
CA ALA A 124 17.23 13.59 5.10
C ALA A 124 16.19 14.54 4.51
N LYS A 125 16.53 15.15 3.37
CA LYS A 125 15.64 16.06 2.62
C LYS A 125 14.68 15.31 1.68
N VAL A 126 14.12 14.18 2.12
CA VAL A 126 13.16 13.40 1.34
C VAL A 126 11.76 13.50 1.93
N PRO A 127 10.71 13.45 1.08
CA PRO A 127 9.34 13.39 1.56
C PRO A 127 9.08 12.10 2.35
N VAL A 128 8.26 12.22 3.41
CA VAL A 128 7.89 11.09 4.27
C VAL A 128 6.42 10.77 4.06
N SER A 129 6.12 9.51 3.79
CA SER A 129 4.77 8.93 3.80
C SER A 129 4.58 8.04 5.00
N VAL A 130 3.39 8.04 5.59
CA VAL A 130 3.04 7.14 6.69
C VAL A 130 1.84 6.29 6.31
N SER A 131 1.93 4.99 6.52
CA SER A 131 0.80 4.06 6.40
C SER A 131 0.42 3.55 7.78
N CYS A 132 -0.71 3.99 8.30
CA CYS A 132 -1.14 3.72 9.67
C CYS A 132 -2.67 3.58 9.77
N GLN A 133 -3.15 3.28 10.98
CA GLN A 133 -4.56 3.22 11.31
C GLN A 133 -4.83 4.21 12.45
N PRO A 134 -5.12 5.49 12.17
CA PRO A 134 -5.33 6.50 13.19
C PRO A 134 -6.56 6.21 14.05
N LEU A 135 -6.44 6.45 15.35
CA LEU A 135 -7.51 6.27 16.31
C LEU A 135 -8.51 7.43 16.26
N ASN A 136 -8.00 8.65 16.06
CA ASN A 136 -8.76 9.89 16.05
C ASN A 136 -8.15 10.90 15.07
N THR A 137 -8.83 12.03 14.89
CA THR A 137 -8.40 13.13 13.99
C THR A 137 -7.09 13.78 14.47
N GLU A 138 -6.87 13.83 15.79
CA GLU A 138 -5.67 14.41 16.37
C GLU A 138 -4.41 13.63 15.98
N ASN A 139 -4.48 12.30 15.95
CA ASN A 139 -3.37 11.49 15.42
C ASN A 139 -3.01 11.87 13.97
N ILE A 140 -4.02 12.15 13.13
CA ILE A 140 -3.80 12.56 11.73
C ILE A 140 -3.10 13.92 11.68
N ARG A 141 -3.56 14.88 12.51
CA ARG A 141 -2.98 16.24 12.60
C ARG A 141 -1.54 16.19 13.08
N CYS A 142 -1.25 15.48 14.17
CA CYS A 142 0.11 15.34 14.70
C CYS A 142 1.10 14.76 13.68
N LEU A 143 0.67 13.80 12.85
CA LEU A 143 1.53 13.26 11.78
C LEU A 143 1.83 14.31 10.70
N ALA A 144 0.84 15.12 10.31
CA ALA A 144 1.03 16.20 9.34
C ALA A 144 1.98 17.28 9.89
N GLU A 145 1.76 17.72 11.13
CA GLU A 145 2.60 18.71 11.83
C GLU A 145 4.04 18.21 12.05
N ALA A 146 4.23 16.91 12.27
CA ALA A 146 5.56 16.31 12.33
C ALA A 146 6.32 16.34 11.00
N GLY A 147 5.64 16.63 9.90
CA GLY A 147 6.23 16.75 8.56
C GLY A 147 5.99 15.56 7.63
N ALA A 148 5.01 14.69 7.93
CA ALA A 148 4.54 13.72 6.95
C ALA A 148 3.91 14.44 5.76
N GLU A 149 4.35 14.13 4.54
CA GLU A 149 3.78 14.69 3.32
C GLU A 149 2.49 13.98 2.91
N ARG A 150 2.41 12.68 3.17
CA ARG A 150 1.30 11.81 2.75
C ARG A 150 0.92 10.82 3.85
N ILE A 151 -0.35 10.48 3.86
CA ILE A 151 -0.88 9.42 4.74
C ILE A 151 -1.59 8.35 3.93
N GLY A 152 -1.43 7.09 4.33
CA GLY A 152 -2.18 5.94 3.86
C GLY A 152 -3.00 5.33 5.00
N ILE A 153 -4.32 5.21 4.80
CA ILE A 153 -5.23 4.53 5.74
C ILE A 153 -5.87 3.37 4.99
N ALA A 154 -5.41 2.16 5.27
CA ALA A 154 -5.78 0.99 4.48
C ALA A 154 -7.20 0.52 4.77
N ILE A 155 -8.04 0.42 3.72
CA ILE A 155 -9.34 -0.28 3.75
C ILE A 155 -9.13 -1.78 3.57
N ASP A 156 -8.24 -2.16 2.68
CA ASP A 156 -7.84 -3.52 2.32
C ASP A 156 -8.90 -4.34 1.56
N ALA A 157 -10.17 -4.35 1.95
CA ALA A 157 -11.22 -5.16 1.34
C ALA A 157 -12.19 -4.32 0.49
N ALA A 158 -12.75 -4.90 -0.58
CA ALA A 158 -13.58 -4.18 -1.55
C ALA A 158 -15.03 -3.94 -1.08
N THR A 159 -15.53 -4.73 -0.12
CA THR A 159 -16.88 -4.59 0.43
C THR A 159 -16.87 -4.61 1.95
N GLU A 160 -17.89 -4.03 2.56
CA GLU A 160 -18.05 -4.02 4.02
C GLU A 160 -18.11 -5.44 4.61
N LYS A 161 -18.80 -6.36 3.93
CA LYS A 161 -18.87 -7.77 4.32
C LYS A 161 -17.49 -8.40 4.39
N LEU A 162 -16.69 -8.26 3.34
CA LEU A 162 -15.33 -8.78 3.30
C LEU A 162 -14.43 -8.08 4.31
N PHE A 163 -14.55 -6.75 4.44
CA PHE A 163 -13.83 -5.98 5.44
C PHE A 163 -14.06 -6.54 6.85
N SER A 164 -15.33 -6.74 7.22
CA SER A 164 -15.68 -7.33 8.53
C SER A 164 -15.03 -8.70 8.74
N GLN A 165 -15.01 -9.55 7.70
CA GLN A 165 -14.46 -10.90 7.76
C GLN A 165 -12.94 -10.95 7.87
N VAL A 166 -12.23 -10.03 7.18
CA VAL A 166 -10.76 -10.11 7.05
C VAL A 166 -10.02 -9.16 7.97
N LYS A 167 -10.66 -8.08 8.45
CA LYS A 167 -10.00 -7.00 9.19
C LYS A 167 -10.88 -6.41 10.32
N GLY A 168 -12.18 -6.41 10.15
CA GLY A 168 -13.15 -5.82 11.06
C GLY A 168 -13.58 -6.76 12.18
N THR A 169 -14.83 -6.59 12.63
CA THR A 169 -15.39 -7.26 13.81
C THR A 169 -15.39 -8.78 13.71
N ASN A 170 -15.73 -9.35 12.55
CA ASN A 170 -15.75 -10.81 12.35
C ASN A 170 -14.34 -11.43 12.29
N ALA A 171 -13.30 -10.61 12.12
CA ALA A 171 -11.91 -11.02 12.30
C ALA A 171 -11.42 -10.84 13.75
N ASN A 172 -12.26 -10.39 14.67
CA ASN A 172 -11.87 -9.88 15.98
C ASN A 172 -10.88 -8.71 15.89
N GLY A 173 -11.03 -7.88 14.84
CA GLY A 173 -10.26 -6.67 14.61
C GLY A 173 -10.95 -5.44 15.22
N PRO A 174 -10.21 -4.33 15.44
CA PRO A 174 -10.75 -3.11 16.08
C PRO A 174 -11.42 -2.15 15.08
N TYR A 175 -11.50 -2.48 13.81
CA TYR A 175 -11.89 -1.55 12.75
C TYR A 175 -13.34 -1.75 12.31
N THR A 176 -14.02 -0.65 11.93
CA THR A 176 -15.31 -0.66 11.25
C THR A 176 -15.18 0.01 9.89
N TRP A 177 -16.01 -0.43 8.93
CA TRP A 177 -16.04 0.09 7.57
C TRP A 177 -16.29 1.60 7.53
N GLU A 178 -17.29 2.05 8.24
CA GLU A 178 -17.68 3.46 8.32
C GLU A 178 -16.56 4.34 8.90
N ASN A 179 -15.93 3.87 9.98
CA ASN A 179 -14.85 4.63 10.61
C ASN A 179 -13.62 4.75 9.69
N GLN A 180 -13.34 3.73 8.85
CA GLN A 180 -12.25 3.84 7.86
C GLN A 180 -12.51 4.96 6.86
N PHE A 181 -13.72 5.05 6.31
CA PHE A 181 -14.08 6.14 5.39
C PHE A 181 -14.09 7.50 6.07
N LYS A 182 -14.61 7.58 7.30
CA LYS A 182 -14.54 8.81 8.10
C LYS A 182 -13.10 9.28 8.26
N LYS A 183 -12.17 8.38 8.63
CA LYS A 183 -10.75 8.71 8.79
C LYS A 183 -10.07 9.12 7.47
N LEU A 184 -10.46 8.52 6.36
CA LEU A 184 -9.97 8.92 5.03
C LEU A 184 -10.43 10.34 4.67
N SER A 185 -11.68 10.69 4.94
CA SER A 185 -12.21 12.05 4.71
C SER A 185 -11.50 13.08 5.59
N GLU A 186 -11.40 12.81 6.91
CA GLU A 186 -10.66 13.67 7.85
C GLU A 186 -9.18 13.85 7.43
N ALA A 187 -8.55 12.78 6.95
CA ALA A 187 -7.18 12.86 6.43
C ALA A 187 -7.09 13.72 5.16
N THR A 188 -8.10 13.68 4.30
CA THR A 188 -8.13 14.51 3.07
C THR A 188 -8.29 15.99 3.41
N GLU A 189 -9.03 16.34 4.45
CA GLU A 189 -9.16 17.72 4.96
C GLU A 189 -7.83 18.24 5.53
N ILE A 190 -7.06 17.40 6.24
CA ILE A 190 -5.82 17.80 6.90
C ILE A 190 -4.62 17.80 5.93
N PHE A 191 -4.44 16.73 5.15
CA PHE A 191 -3.30 16.60 4.24
C PHE A 191 -3.52 17.27 2.87
N GLY A 192 -4.78 17.45 2.47
CA GLY A 192 -5.18 17.97 1.16
C GLY A 192 -5.33 16.88 0.09
N ARG A 193 -6.01 17.26 -0.99
CA ARG A 193 -6.27 16.41 -2.16
C ARG A 193 -4.97 15.83 -2.73
N GLY A 194 -5.02 14.57 -3.13
CA GLY A 194 -3.87 13.88 -3.75
C GLY A 194 -2.79 13.42 -2.77
N LYS A 195 -2.90 13.70 -1.46
CA LYS A 195 -1.92 13.30 -0.44
C LYS A 195 -2.40 12.17 0.47
N VAL A 196 -3.64 11.73 0.32
CA VAL A 196 -4.22 10.60 1.05
C VAL A 196 -4.35 9.40 0.14
N SER A 197 -4.02 8.22 0.63
CA SER A 197 -4.13 6.96 -0.10
C SER A 197 -4.76 5.86 0.74
N THR A 198 -5.31 4.86 0.07
CA THR A 198 -5.75 3.61 0.71
C THR A 198 -5.17 2.41 -0.01
N HIS A 199 -5.05 1.29 0.69
CA HIS A 199 -4.68 0.01 0.11
C HIS A 199 -5.95 -0.79 -0.18
N ILE A 200 -6.00 -1.45 -1.33
CA ILE A 200 -7.04 -2.40 -1.72
C ILE A 200 -6.34 -3.70 -2.10
N ILE A 201 -6.64 -4.77 -1.38
CA ILE A 201 -6.09 -6.11 -1.65
C ILE A 201 -7.10 -6.84 -2.52
N ILE A 202 -6.70 -7.18 -3.73
CA ILE A 202 -7.49 -7.95 -4.68
C ILE A 202 -7.22 -9.44 -4.49
N GLY A 203 -8.28 -10.23 -4.45
CA GLY A 203 -8.24 -11.69 -4.24
C GLY A 203 -8.72 -12.11 -2.86
N LEU A 204 -9.40 -11.25 -2.10
CA LEU A 204 -10.00 -11.60 -0.82
C LEU A 204 -11.38 -12.26 -0.96
N GLY A 205 -12.03 -12.20 -2.14
CA GLY A 205 -13.33 -12.80 -2.43
C GLY A 205 -14.34 -11.83 -3.06
N GLU A 206 -13.91 -10.65 -3.41
CA GLU A 206 -14.67 -9.64 -4.15
C GLU A 206 -14.82 -10.02 -5.62
N THR A 207 -15.84 -9.47 -6.27
CA THR A 207 -15.95 -9.41 -7.73
C THR A 207 -15.14 -8.23 -8.28
N GLU A 208 -14.91 -8.20 -9.61
CA GLU A 208 -14.28 -7.04 -10.24
C GLU A 208 -15.15 -5.79 -10.11
N ASN A 209 -16.49 -5.96 -10.17
CA ASN A 209 -17.45 -4.88 -9.94
C ASN A 209 -17.31 -4.28 -8.53
N ASP A 210 -17.20 -5.12 -7.50
CA ASP A 210 -16.98 -4.63 -6.12
C ASP A 210 -15.68 -3.81 -6.02
N ALA A 211 -14.60 -4.33 -6.61
CA ALA A 211 -13.30 -3.66 -6.60
C ALA A 211 -13.34 -2.31 -7.33
N VAL A 212 -13.95 -2.26 -8.53
CA VAL A 212 -14.07 -1.04 -9.35
C VAL A 212 -14.96 0.00 -8.65
N SER A 213 -16.08 -0.42 -8.07
CA SER A 213 -16.97 0.46 -7.29
C SER A 213 -16.25 1.08 -6.08
N LEU A 214 -15.44 0.30 -5.36
CA LEU A 214 -14.63 0.82 -4.26
C LEU A 214 -13.56 1.82 -4.76
N ILE A 215 -12.90 1.52 -5.88
CA ILE A 215 -11.90 2.41 -6.50
C ILE A 215 -12.54 3.76 -6.82
N GLN A 216 -13.72 3.76 -7.44
CA GLN A 216 -14.46 4.99 -7.75
C GLN A 216 -14.81 5.76 -6.48
N ARG A 217 -15.39 5.09 -5.47
CA ARG A 217 -15.71 5.72 -4.19
C ARG A 217 -14.51 6.39 -3.53
N CYS A 218 -13.33 5.77 -3.60
CA CYS A 218 -12.10 6.38 -3.09
C CYS A 218 -11.72 7.65 -3.85
N VAL A 219 -11.79 7.61 -5.18
CA VAL A 219 -11.45 8.76 -6.04
C VAL A 219 -12.42 9.91 -5.80
N ASP A 220 -13.71 9.64 -5.62
CA ASP A 220 -14.74 10.66 -5.37
C ASP A 220 -14.48 11.44 -4.06
N ILE A 221 -13.89 10.81 -3.06
CA ILE A 221 -13.45 11.48 -1.81
C ILE A 221 -11.97 11.93 -1.85
N ALA A 222 -11.39 12.05 -3.04
CA ALA A 222 -10.00 12.48 -3.28
C ALA A 222 -8.92 11.60 -2.62
N VAL A 223 -9.20 10.31 -2.41
CA VAL A 223 -8.28 9.31 -1.89
C VAL A 223 -7.71 8.47 -3.04
N THR A 224 -6.39 8.30 -3.10
CA THR A 224 -5.73 7.49 -4.12
C THR A 224 -5.76 6.01 -3.75
N PRO A 225 -6.47 5.13 -4.52
CA PRO A 225 -6.46 3.69 -4.27
C PRO A 225 -5.17 3.05 -4.81
N ALA A 226 -4.45 2.34 -3.96
CA ALA A 226 -3.27 1.56 -4.31
C ALA A 226 -3.61 0.06 -4.29
N LEU A 227 -3.36 -0.66 -5.38
CA LEU A 227 -3.69 -2.07 -5.52
C LEU A 227 -2.57 -2.98 -5.01
N PHE A 228 -2.98 -4.05 -4.33
CA PHE A 228 -2.14 -5.14 -3.87
C PHE A 228 -2.78 -6.47 -4.28
N ALA A 229 -2.02 -7.37 -4.89
CA ALA A 229 -2.48 -8.74 -5.07
C ALA A 229 -2.42 -9.47 -3.73
N PHE A 230 -3.49 -10.14 -3.35
CA PHE A 230 -3.46 -11.00 -2.18
C PHE A 230 -2.33 -12.01 -2.30
N THR A 231 -1.59 -12.18 -1.22
CA THR A 231 -0.47 -13.13 -1.17
C THR A 231 -0.63 -14.00 0.07
N PRO A 232 -0.86 -15.30 -0.09
CA PRO A 232 -0.96 -16.21 1.05
C PRO A 232 0.37 -16.28 1.80
N VAL A 233 0.31 -16.14 3.12
CA VAL A 233 1.48 -16.23 4.00
C VAL A 233 1.22 -17.29 5.04
N ARG A 234 2.13 -18.26 5.14
CA ARG A 234 2.03 -19.35 6.11
C ARG A 234 1.92 -18.82 7.55
N GLY A 235 0.99 -19.39 8.31
CA GLY A 235 0.71 -19.00 9.69
C GLY A 235 -0.31 -17.87 9.82
N THR A 236 -0.83 -17.31 8.70
CA THR A 236 -1.97 -16.38 8.71
C THR A 236 -3.31 -17.13 8.60
N LYS A 237 -4.42 -16.46 8.93
CA LYS A 237 -5.77 -17.04 8.82
C LYS A 237 -6.13 -17.42 7.37
N LEU A 238 -5.58 -16.69 6.39
CA LEU A 238 -5.86 -16.87 4.97
C LEU A 238 -4.73 -17.61 4.21
N GLU A 239 -3.87 -18.35 4.89
CA GLU A 239 -2.70 -19.03 4.30
C GLU A 239 -3.02 -20.01 3.17
N THR A 240 -4.24 -20.57 3.15
CA THR A 240 -4.69 -21.54 2.13
C THR A 240 -5.45 -20.91 0.97
N LYS A 241 -5.79 -19.61 1.06
CA LYS A 241 -6.50 -18.92 0.00
C LYS A 241 -5.55 -18.67 -1.19
N PRO A 242 -5.96 -18.97 -2.45
CA PRO A 242 -5.12 -18.73 -3.62
C PRO A 242 -4.94 -17.23 -3.88
N GLN A 243 -3.89 -16.89 -4.63
CA GLN A 243 -3.74 -15.57 -5.22
C GLN A 243 -4.86 -15.31 -6.26
N PRO A 244 -5.21 -14.05 -6.55
CA PRO A 244 -6.20 -13.74 -7.59
C PRO A 244 -5.72 -14.22 -8.97
N PRO A 245 -6.65 -14.61 -9.86
CA PRO A 245 -6.30 -14.84 -11.27
C PRO A 245 -5.66 -13.57 -11.85
N ILE A 246 -4.58 -13.75 -12.61
CA ILE A 246 -3.80 -12.62 -13.13
C ILE A 246 -4.63 -11.77 -14.11
N GLU A 247 -5.49 -12.41 -14.90
CA GLU A 247 -6.37 -11.77 -15.85
C GLU A 247 -7.36 -10.82 -15.16
N SER A 248 -7.96 -11.27 -14.05
CA SER A 248 -8.83 -10.44 -13.21
C SER A 248 -8.09 -9.27 -12.61
N TYR A 249 -6.89 -9.50 -12.08
CA TYR A 249 -6.07 -8.43 -11.55
C TYR A 249 -5.70 -7.38 -12.60
N ARG A 250 -5.37 -7.81 -13.84
CA ARG A 250 -5.08 -6.91 -14.97
C ARG A 250 -6.29 -6.03 -15.34
N ARG A 251 -7.50 -6.62 -15.40
CA ARG A 251 -8.71 -5.85 -15.66
C ARG A 251 -8.94 -4.78 -14.60
N ILE A 252 -8.78 -5.11 -13.33
CA ILE A 252 -8.93 -4.16 -12.22
C ILE A 252 -7.82 -3.08 -12.25
N GLN A 253 -6.56 -3.43 -12.59
CA GLN A 253 -5.48 -2.45 -12.76
C GLN A 253 -5.81 -1.43 -13.85
N LEU A 254 -6.31 -1.90 -15.00
CA LEU A 254 -6.68 -1.03 -16.11
C LEU A 254 -7.87 -0.14 -15.75
N ALA A 255 -8.93 -0.69 -15.15
CA ALA A 255 -10.07 0.08 -14.67
C ALA A 255 -9.65 1.15 -13.64
N ARG A 256 -8.79 0.77 -12.67
CA ARG A 256 -8.24 1.73 -11.71
C ARG A 256 -7.49 2.88 -12.41
N TYR A 257 -6.67 2.56 -13.41
CA TYR A 257 -5.93 3.58 -14.15
C TYR A 257 -6.88 4.56 -14.83
N LEU A 258 -7.88 4.05 -15.54
CA LEU A 258 -8.89 4.87 -16.22
C LEU A 258 -9.62 5.79 -15.24
N ILE A 259 -10.08 5.28 -14.11
CA ILE A 259 -10.80 6.05 -13.09
C ILE A 259 -9.90 7.12 -12.44
N VAL A 260 -8.71 6.74 -12.01
CA VAL A 260 -7.79 7.66 -11.31
C VAL A 260 -7.31 8.80 -12.22
N HIS A 261 -7.20 8.54 -13.53
CA HIS A 261 -6.78 9.54 -14.52
C HIS A 261 -7.95 10.26 -15.21
N GLY A 262 -9.20 9.95 -14.84
CA GLY A 262 -10.40 10.62 -15.36
C GLY A 262 -10.74 10.27 -16.80
N HIS A 263 -10.27 9.12 -17.30
CA HIS A 263 -10.65 8.63 -18.65
C HIS A 263 -12.02 7.99 -18.67
N ALA A 264 -12.48 7.38 -17.58
CA ALA A 264 -13.80 6.80 -17.41
C ALA A 264 -14.19 6.81 -15.94
N ARG A 265 -15.48 6.63 -15.65
CA ARG A 265 -16.00 6.39 -14.31
C ARG A 265 -16.52 4.96 -14.21
N SER A 266 -16.73 4.46 -12.99
CA SER A 266 -17.28 3.11 -12.78
C SER A 266 -18.66 2.93 -13.41
N GLU A 267 -19.46 3.99 -13.48
CA GLU A 267 -20.80 4.00 -14.08
C GLU A 267 -20.78 3.78 -15.60
N ASP A 268 -19.67 4.09 -16.26
CA ASP A 268 -19.45 3.89 -17.70
C ASP A 268 -19.04 2.45 -18.03
N MET A 269 -18.65 1.67 -17.01
CA MET A 269 -18.12 0.33 -17.17
C MET A 269 -19.21 -0.74 -17.10
N HIS A 270 -19.07 -1.81 -17.89
CA HIS A 270 -20.05 -2.91 -17.90
C HIS A 270 -19.45 -4.20 -17.35
N PHE A 271 -20.29 -4.92 -16.61
CA PHE A 271 -19.94 -6.19 -15.98
C PHE A 271 -20.94 -7.27 -16.41
N ASN A 272 -20.47 -8.51 -16.50
CA ASN A 272 -21.35 -9.65 -16.71
C ASN A 272 -22.08 -10.08 -15.41
N SER A 273 -22.93 -11.10 -15.51
CA SER A 273 -23.76 -11.59 -14.40
C SER A 273 -22.97 -12.12 -13.19
N VAL A 274 -21.68 -12.43 -13.35
CA VAL A 274 -20.79 -12.87 -12.26
C VAL A 274 -19.84 -11.75 -11.79
N GLY A 275 -20.07 -10.51 -12.25
CA GLY A 275 -19.32 -9.33 -11.84
C GLY A 275 -17.94 -9.17 -12.47
N CYS A 276 -17.63 -9.90 -13.56
CA CYS A 276 -16.40 -9.67 -14.33
C CYS A 276 -16.57 -8.49 -15.30
N LEU A 277 -15.55 -7.65 -15.38
CA LEU A 277 -15.50 -6.48 -16.26
C LEU A 277 -15.44 -6.89 -17.73
N THR A 278 -16.36 -6.38 -18.54
CA THR A 278 -16.49 -6.68 -19.98
C THR A 278 -16.30 -5.47 -20.89
N ASN A 279 -16.54 -4.26 -20.38
CA ASN A 279 -16.31 -3.00 -21.09
C ASN A 279 -15.82 -1.93 -20.13
N TYR A 280 -14.84 -1.13 -20.56
CA TYR A 280 -14.15 -0.14 -19.74
C TYR A 280 -14.71 1.28 -19.85
N GLY A 281 -15.77 1.50 -20.61
CA GLY A 281 -16.37 2.83 -20.80
C GLY A 281 -15.54 3.79 -21.64
N VAL A 282 -14.55 3.29 -22.39
CA VAL A 282 -13.73 4.06 -23.34
C VAL A 282 -13.75 3.38 -24.70
N ASP A 283 -13.44 4.13 -25.76
CA ASP A 283 -13.28 3.56 -27.10
C ASP A 283 -12.04 2.64 -27.17
N LYS A 284 -12.03 1.79 -28.20
CA LYS A 284 -10.99 0.78 -28.37
C LYS A 284 -9.61 1.39 -28.61
N GLU A 285 -9.51 2.49 -29.33
CA GLU A 285 -8.24 3.16 -29.66
C GLU A 285 -7.60 3.73 -28.41
N THR A 286 -8.37 4.43 -27.60
CA THR A 286 -7.95 4.94 -26.26
C THR A 286 -7.48 3.80 -25.35
N LEU A 287 -8.24 2.68 -25.30
CA LEU A 287 -7.90 1.54 -24.48
C LEU A 287 -6.57 0.90 -24.91
N GLU A 288 -6.39 0.64 -26.21
CA GLU A 288 -5.18 0.05 -26.78
C GLU A 288 -3.97 0.96 -26.56
N TRP A 289 -4.11 2.27 -26.74
CA TRP A 289 -3.07 3.25 -26.46
C TRP A 289 -2.63 3.23 -24.99
N ILE A 290 -3.60 3.26 -24.04
CA ILE A 290 -3.30 3.22 -22.59
C ILE A 290 -2.58 1.92 -22.23
N VAL A 291 -3.03 0.78 -22.73
CA VAL A 291 -2.37 -0.52 -22.49
C VAL A 291 -0.95 -0.54 -23.05
N GLU A 292 -0.71 0.06 -24.22
CA GLU A 292 0.63 0.14 -24.83
C GLU A 292 1.59 0.98 -24.00
N THR A 293 1.14 1.99 -23.25
CA THR A 293 2.01 2.73 -22.34
C THR A 293 2.61 1.83 -21.25
N GLY A 294 1.90 0.76 -20.85
CA GLY A 294 2.24 -0.10 -19.73
C GLY A 294 1.96 0.51 -18.34
N ASN A 295 1.64 1.80 -18.27
CA ASN A 295 1.46 2.53 -17.01
C ASN A 295 0.40 1.92 -16.06
N PRO A 296 -0.74 1.38 -16.54
CA PRO A 296 -1.73 0.76 -15.66
C PRO A 296 -1.19 -0.37 -14.79
N PHE A 297 -0.16 -1.07 -15.26
CA PHE A 297 0.37 -2.30 -14.65
C PHE A 297 1.60 -2.08 -13.77
N LEU A 298 2.07 -0.84 -13.68
CA LEU A 298 3.10 -0.44 -12.73
C LEU A 298 2.56 -0.44 -11.29
N THR A 299 3.47 -0.46 -10.33
CA THR A 299 3.10 -0.29 -8.92
C THR A 299 2.30 1.00 -8.73
N SER A 300 1.12 0.88 -8.12
CA SER A 300 0.25 2.00 -7.78
C SER A 300 0.51 2.50 -6.36
N GLY A 301 0.29 3.79 -6.09
CA GLY A 301 0.46 4.39 -4.77
C GLY A 301 1.03 5.80 -4.80
N CYS A 302 1.96 6.10 -3.90
CA CYS A 302 2.65 7.39 -3.86
C CYS A 302 3.47 7.63 -5.13
N PRO A 303 3.70 8.88 -5.54
CA PRO A 303 4.59 9.19 -6.66
C PRO A 303 5.95 8.51 -6.50
N ASN A 304 6.45 7.92 -7.58
CA ASN A 304 7.72 7.19 -7.66
C ASN A 304 7.83 5.93 -6.77
N CYS A 305 6.75 5.49 -6.13
CA CYS A 305 6.75 4.28 -5.32
C CYS A 305 6.70 3.03 -6.22
N ASN A 306 7.74 2.19 -6.18
CA ASN A 306 7.81 0.99 -7.00
C ASN A 306 7.64 -0.34 -6.23
N ARG A 307 7.71 -0.36 -4.93
CA ARG A 307 7.52 -1.54 -4.03
C ARG A 307 7.93 -2.88 -4.66
N PRO A 308 9.22 -3.10 -4.97
CA PRO A 308 9.62 -4.26 -5.73
C PRO A 308 9.24 -5.58 -5.07
N PHE A 309 8.52 -6.43 -5.80
CA PHE A 309 8.20 -7.81 -5.44
C PHE A 309 7.53 -7.99 -4.07
N TYR A 310 6.67 -7.05 -3.69
CA TYR A 310 5.98 -7.10 -2.39
C TYR A 310 4.92 -8.21 -2.33
N ASN A 311 4.18 -8.41 -3.42
CA ASN A 311 3.12 -9.41 -3.54
C ASN A 311 3.50 -10.62 -4.41
N GLU A 312 4.58 -10.52 -5.17
CA GLU A 312 5.02 -11.50 -6.15
C GLU A 312 6.47 -11.90 -5.94
N LYS A 313 6.87 -13.02 -6.56
CA LYS A 313 8.30 -13.40 -6.69
C LYS A 313 8.90 -12.73 -7.93
N PRO A 314 10.22 -12.46 -7.96
CA PRO A 314 10.88 -11.97 -9.18
C PRO A 314 10.71 -12.86 -10.41
N SER A 315 10.47 -14.17 -10.20
CA SER A 315 10.19 -15.16 -11.25
C SER A 315 8.75 -15.10 -11.76
N GLY A 316 7.88 -14.29 -11.16
CA GLY A 316 6.49 -14.15 -11.56
C GLY A 316 5.51 -15.22 -11.01
N PRO A 317 4.24 -15.12 -11.39
CA PRO A 317 3.67 -14.02 -12.17
C PRO A 317 3.80 -12.67 -11.46
N ILE A 318 4.11 -11.61 -12.24
CA ILE A 318 4.30 -10.27 -11.68
C ILE A 318 2.97 -9.52 -11.75
N TYR A 319 2.39 -9.18 -10.61
CA TYR A 319 1.15 -8.42 -10.51
C TYR A 319 1.38 -6.91 -10.70
N ASN A 320 2.38 -6.35 -10.02
CA ASN A 320 2.73 -4.93 -10.10
C ASN A 320 4.19 -4.79 -10.54
N TYR A 321 4.41 -4.24 -11.72
CA TYR A 321 5.76 -4.08 -12.22
C TYR A 321 6.48 -2.95 -11.48
N PRO A 322 7.68 -3.21 -10.91
CA PRO A 322 8.43 -2.20 -10.16
C PRO A 322 9.30 -1.32 -11.07
N ARG A 323 9.21 -1.50 -12.39
CA ARG A 323 10.02 -0.85 -13.42
C ARG A 323 9.25 -0.75 -14.72
N THR A 324 9.79 -0.02 -15.69
CA THR A 324 9.26 -0.01 -17.06
C THR A 324 9.08 -1.43 -17.60
N ILE A 325 7.93 -1.67 -18.21
CA ILE A 325 7.50 -2.96 -18.71
C ILE A 325 8.22 -3.24 -20.05
N ARG A 326 8.80 -4.43 -20.19
CA ARG A 326 9.47 -4.86 -21.41
C ARG A 326 8.44 -5.24 -22.47
N GLN A 327 8.85 -5.23 -23.76
CA GLN A 327 7.94 -5.51 -24.86
C GLN A 327 7.29 -6.92 -24.78
N ALA A 328 8.07 -7.93 -24.38
CA ALA A 328 7.54 -9.27 -24.17
C ALA A 328 6.48 -9.32 -23.05
N GLU A 329 6.68 -8.57 -21.96
CA GLU A 329 5.74 -8.48 -20.86
C GLU A 329 4.45 -7.72 -21.27
N LYS A 330 4.55 -6.70 -22.14
CA LYS A 330 3.38 -6.03 -22.73
C LYS A 330 2.56 -6.99 -23.60
N ALA A 331 3.21 -7.82 -24.40
CA ALA A 331 2.53 -8.84 -25.21
C ALA A 331 1.77 -9.85 -24.33
N GLU A 332 2.38 -10.30 -23.23
CA GLU A 332 1.74 -11.17 -22.24
C GLU A 332 0.53 -10.48 -21.58
N ILE A 333 0.65 -9.23 -21.17
CA ILE A 333 -0.44 -8.45 -20.58
C ILE A 333 -1.62 -8.32 -21.57
N LYS A 334 -1.35 -8.06 -22.86
CA LYS A 334 -2.41 -8.01 -23.89
C LYS A 334 -3.15 -9.34 -24.01
N GLN A 335 -2.43 -10.47 -23.94
CA GLN A 335 -3.05 -11.81 -23.91
C GLN A 335 -3.91 -12.00 -22.65
N GLN A 336 -3.40 -11.63 -21.46
CA GLN A 336 -4.14 -11.68 -20.19
C GLN A 336 -5.41 -10.82 -20.21
N LEU A 337 -5.43 -9.73 -20.96
CA LEU A 337 -6.60 -8.86 -21.15
C LEU A 337 -7.51 -9.31 -22.31
N CYS A 338 -7.18 -10.40 -23.01
CA CYS A 338 -7.88 -10.86 -24.23
C CYS A 338 -7.92 -9.79 -25.36
N LEU A 339 -6.98 -8.84 -25.36
CA LEU A 339 -6.85 -7.86 -26.42
C LEU A 339 -6.05 -8.48 -27.56
N LYS A 340 -6.57 -8.37 -28.82
CA LYS A 340 -5.88 -8.89 -29.99
C LYS A 340 -4.53 -8.18 -30.14
N THR A 341 -3.44 -8.94 -30.16
CA THR A 341 -2.15 -8.43 -30.64
C THR A 341 -2.27 -8.23 -32.14
N ASN A 342 -2.21 -7.00 -32.62
CA ASN A 342 -1.98 -6.78 -34.05
C ASN A 342 -0.62 -7.42 -34.40
N ARG A 343 -0.65 -8.46 -35.21
CA ARG A 343 0.56 -9.04 -35.85
C ARG A 343 1.00 -8.13 -36.98
#